data_3c1da846b348384b6839bbf8aed8b7c7
#
_entry.id   3c1da846b348384b6839bbf8aed8b7c7
#
_cell.length_a   1.000
_cell.length_b   1.000
_cell.length_c   1.000
_cell.angle_alpha   90.00
_cell.angle_beta   90.00
_cell.angle_gamma   90.00
#
_symmetry.space_group_name_H-M   'P 1'
#
loop_
_entity.id
_entity.type
_entity.pdbx_description
1 polymer ?
#
loop_
_entity_poly.entity_id
_entity_poly.type
_entity_poly.pdbx_seq_one_letter_code
_entity_poly.pdbx_strand_id
1 'polypeptide(L)'
;DLVVGVSNDAVNFMNSAIGAKAASFKTIIAIAAFGIFIGATLSNGMMEIARHGIFRPEQFYFQELMCIFLAVMVTDVVLLDIFNSLGMPTSTTVSMVFELLGGTFVLALIKIAGDETGMLGFADLLNTEKALSVILGIFLSVAVAFFFGTLVQYLSRLLFTFNYTKKLKYTIGLFGGIAVTAIIYFMLIKGLKDSAFMTAENKHWIQENTLMLVSCSFVFFTILMQILHWCKINVFKVVVMLGTFALAMAFAGNDLVNFIGVPLAGFSAYTDFMANGNGEPMGYLMNSLNGPAKTPFLFLFLAGVIMVYALITSKKAQNVVKTSVDLSRQDEGDEMFGSSAVARSIVRSTMSASENIAKILPDNLKRWADSRFNKDVMIMENGAAFDLIRASVNLVLAGLLIALGTSLKLPLSTTYVTFMVAMGSSLADRAWSRDSAVYRITGVLSVIGGWFITAGAAFTI
;
A
#
# COMPACT_ATOMS: atom_id res chain seq x y z
N ASP A 1 9.42 -11.28 -11.07
CA ASP A 1 8.68 -10.20 -10.40
C ASP A 1 8.37 -10.50 -8.93
N LEU A 2 7.76 -11.65 -8.57
CA LEU A 2 7.40 -11.97 -7.17
C LEU A 2 8.53 -11.71 -6.16
N VAL A 3 9.78 -12.05 -6.49
CA VAL A 3 10.92 -11.86 -5.59
C VAL A 3 11.33 -10.40 -5.48
N VAL A 4 11.44 -9.70 -6.61
CA VAL A 4 11.84 -8.27 -6.62
C VAL A 4 10.74 -7.38 -6.08
N GLY A 5 9.48 -7.65 -6.42
CA GLY A 5 8.32 -6.90 -5.97
C GLY A 5 8.11 -7.01 -4.47
N VAL A 6 8.07 -8.24 -3.91
CA VAL A 6 7.96 -8.42 -2.45
C VAL A 6 9.14 -7.79 -1.71
N SER A 7 10.34 -7.78 -2.32
CA SER A 7 11.50 -7.12 -1.71
C SER A 7 11.33 -5.61 -1.57
N ASN A 8 10.62 -4.96 -2.51
CA ASN A 8 10.28 -3.55 -2.39
C ASN A 8 9.13 -3.34 -1.40
N ASP A 9 8.06 -4.09 -1.57
CA ASP A 9 6.79 -3.84 -0.89
C ASP A 9 6.73 -4.36 0.56
N ALA A 10 7.72 -5.15 1.02
CA ALA A 10 7.82 -5.60 2.42
C ALA A 10 7.78 -4.42 3.42
N VAL A 11 8.26 -3.24 3.01
CA VAL A 11 8.22 -2.02 3.82
C VAL A 11 6.79 -1.63 4.22
N ASN A 12 5.81 -1.92 3.37
CA ASN A 12 4.43 -1.47 3.56
C ASN A 12 3.80 -2.01 4.84
N PHE A 13 4.07 -3.25 5.19
CA PHE A 13 3.48 -3.92 6.36
C PHE A 13 4.48 -4.18 7.49
N MET A 14 5.79 -4.05 7.25
CA MET A 14 6.82 -4.31 8.27
C MET A 14 7.37 -3.06 8.95
N ASN A 15 7.39 -1.90 8.27
CA ASN A 15 8.07 -0.69 8.75
C ASN A 15 7.60 -0.27 10.14
N SER A 16 6.30 -0.25 10.39
CA SER A 16 5.73 0.22 11.66
C SER A 16 5.97 -0.74 12.80
N ALA A 17 5.89 -2.06 12.56
CA ALA A 17 6.19 -3.06 13.58
C ALA A 17 7.69 -3.09 13.94
N ILE A 18 8.57 -2.97 12.95
CA ILE A 18 10.02 -2.91 13.12
C ILE A 18 10.42 -1.58 13.76
N GLY A 19 9.90 -0.46 13.28
CA GLY A 19 10.21 0.88 13.78
C GLY A 19 9.84 1.04 15.26
N ALA A 20 8.72 0.49 15.70
CA ALA A 20 8.30 0.50 17.10
C ALA A 20 8.86 -0.66 17.94
N LYS A 21 9.63 -1.57 17.35
CA LYS A 21 10.13 -2.80 18.01
C LYS A 21 9.02 -3.55 18.76
N ALA A 22 7.87 -3.70 18.12
CA ALA A 22 6.68 -4.31 18.75
C ALA A 22 6.92 -5.79 19.12
N ALA A 23 7.73 -6.50 18.36
CA ALA A 23 8.16 -7.88 18.62
C ALA A 23 9.55 -8.13 18.04
N SER A 24 10.07 -9.36 18.19
CA SER A 24 11.32 -9.75 17.55
C SER A 24 11.16 -9.74 16.02
N PHE A 25 12.25 -9.43 15.30
CA PHE A 25 12.25 -9.40 13.83
C PHE A 25 11.73 -10.71 13.23
N LYS A 26 12.13 -11.86 13.79
CA LYS A 26 11.64 -13.18 13.36
C LYS A 26 10.12 -13.33 13.54
N THR A 27 9.58 -12.84 14.65
CA THR A 27 8.14 -12.87 14.92
C THR A 27 7.37 -12.01 13.94
N ILE A 28 7.87 -10.79 13.64
CA ILE A 28 7.25 -9.87 12.67
C ILE A 28 7.21 -10.51 11.29
N ILE A 29 8.33 -11.07 10.82
CA ILE A 29 8.39 -11.78 9.53
C ILE A 29 7.43 -12.98 9.50
N ALA A 30 7.37 -13.79 10.54
CA ALA A 30 6.47 -14.95 10.58
C ALA A 30 5.00 -14.55 10.46
N ILE A 31 4.59 -13.49 11.18
CA ILE A 31 3.22 -12.97 11.12
C ILE A 31 2.92 -12.37 9.74
N ALA A 32 3.85 -11.60 9.18
CA ALA A 32 3.73 -11.02 7.85
C ALA A 32 3.66 -12.11 6.77
N ALA A 33 4.54 -13.13 6.84
CA ALA A 33 4.56 -14.27 5.92
C ALA A 33 3.23 -15.03 5.93
N PHE A 34 2.64 -15.23 7.10
CA PHE A 34 1.33 -15.88 7.23
C PHE A 34 0.23 -15.02 6.59
N GLY A 35 0.27 -13.70 6.80
CA GLY A 35 -0.64 -12.75 6.15
C GLY A 35 -0.52 -12.78 4.63
N ILE A 36 0.70 -12.72 4.09
CA ILE A 36 0.97 -12.79 2.65
C ILE A 36 0.43 -14.10 2.06
N PHE A 37 0.74 -15.22 2.69
CA PHE A 37 0.33 -16.53 2.19
C PHE A 37 -1.19 -16.65 2.07
N ILE A 38 -1.92 -16.24 3.11
CA ILE A 38 -3.38 -16.23 3.09
C ILE A 38 -3.88 -15.23 2.05
N GLY A 39 -3.37 -14.01 2.03
CA GLY A 39 -3.79 -12.97 1.09
C GLY A 39 -3.59 -13.38 -0.37
N ALA A 40 -2.44 -13.96 -0.70
CA ALA A 40 -2.15 -14.43 -2.06
C ALA A 40 -3.06 -15.59 -2.48
N THR A 41 -3.25 -16.60 -1.62
CA THR A 41 -4.09 -17.76 -1.94
C THR A 41 -5.58 -17.43 -2.09
N LEU A 42 -6.04 -16.38 -1.43
CA LEU A 42 -7.43 -15.92 -1.50
C LEU A 42 -7.67 -14.80 -2.52
N SER A 43 -6.60 -14.25 -3.12
CA SER A 43 -6.68 -13.15 -4.09
C SER A 43 -7.25 -13.63 -5.41
N ASN A 44 -8.28 -12.94 -5.92
CA ASN A 44 -8.82 -13.19 -7.26
C ASN A 44 -9.35 -11.92 -7.94
N GLY A 45 -9.51 -10.82 -7.19
CA GLY A 45 -10.34 -9.70 -7.62
C GLY A 45 -9.69 -8.66 -8.52
N MET A 46 -8.34 -8.57 -8.56
CA MET A 46 -7.63 -7.47 -9.25
C MET A 46 -6.99 -7.88 -10.59
N MET A 47 -7.01 -9.16 -10.95
CA MET A 47 -6.34 -9.70 -12.17
C MET A 47 -6.88 -9.11 -13.48
N GLU A 48 -8.07 -8.54 -13.48
CA GLU A 48 -8.68 -7.89 -14.64
C GLU A 48 -7.91 -6.66 -15.13
N ILE A 49 -7.17 -5.98 -14.23
CA ILE A 49 -6.42 -4.75 -14.59
C ILE A 49 -5.33 -5.05 -15.62
N ALA A 50 -4.60 -6.15 -15.45
CA ALA A 50 -3.56 -6.58 -16.37
C ALA A 50 -4.11 -7.10 -17.72
N ARG A 51 -5.39 -7.49 -17.77
CA ARG A 51 -6.03 -8.07 -18.97
C ARG A 51 -6.65 -7.04 -19.90
N HIS A 52 -7.38 -6.07 -19.35
CA HIS A 52 -8.13 -5.07 -20.13
C HIS A 52 -8.28 -3.72 -19.39
N GLY A 53 -7.47 -3.50 -18.35
CA GLY A 53 -7.52 -2.25 -17.57
C GLY A 53 -6.93 -1.06 -18.32
N ILE A 54 -5.91 -1.25 -19.11
CA ILE A 54 -5.12 -0.20 -19.76
C ILE A 54 -5.32 -0.17 -21.28
N PHE A 55 -5.50 -1.31 -21.91
CA PHE A 55 -5.69 -1.46 -23.35
C PHE A 55 -6.99 -2.19 -23.68
N ARG A 56 -7.39 -2.16 -24.94
CA ARG A 56 -8.56 -2.87 -25.48
C ARG A 56 -8.11 -4.14 -26.20
N PRO A 57 -8.11 -5.32 -25.54
CA PRO A 57 -7.52 -6.54 -26.07
C PRO A 57 -8.13 -6.99 -27.40
N GLU A 58 -9.39 -6.65 -27.67
CA GLU A 58 -10.10 -6.93 -28.92
C GLU A 58 -9.49 -6.24 -30.16
N GLN A 59 -8.61 -5.27 -29.96
CA GLN A 59 -7.93 -4.54 -31.01
C GLN A 59 -6.49 -5.03 -31.27
N PHE A 60 -6.02 -6.01 -30.49
CA PHE A 60 -4.66 -6.52 -30.57
C PHE A 60 -4.65 -7.99 -30.96
N TYR A 61 -3.69 -8.35 -31.79
CA TYR A 61 -3.40 -9.74 -32.13
C TYR A 61 -2.63 -10.42 -30.99
N PHE A 62 -2.70 -11.76 -30.98
CA PHE A 62 -2.01 -12.58 -29.96
C PHE A 62 -0.51 -12.23 -29.88
N GLN A 63 0.18 -12.17 -31.03
CA GLN A 63 1.61 -11.86 -31.06
C GLN A 63 1.92 -10.47 -30.51
N GLU A 64 1.09 -9.46 -30.80
CA GLU A 64 1.26 -8.09 -30.30
C GLU A 64 1.17 -8.03 -28.78
N LEU A 65 0.17 -8.68 -28.19
CA LEU A 65 0.02 -8.70 -26.74
C LEU A 65 1.12 -9.49 -26.05
N MET A 66 1.61 -10.58 -26.65
CA MET A 66 2.74 -11.32 -26.09
C MET A 66 4.02 -10.48 -26.06
N CYS A 67 4.25 -9.60 -27.05
CA CYS A 67 5.35 -8.64 -27.03
C CYS A 67 5.20 -7.61 -25.89
N ILE A 68 3.99 -7.04 -25.71
CA ILE A 68 3.72 -6.11 -24.59
C ILE A 68 3.98 -6.81 -23.25
N PHE A 69 3.42 -7.99 -23.03
CA PHE A 69 3.56 -8.72 -21.78
C PHE A 69 5.00 -9.08 -21.46
N LEU A 70 5.79 -9.47 -22.48
CA LEU A 70 7.21 -9.76 -22.30
C LEU A 70 7.99 -8.47 -21.94
N ALA A 71 7.73 -7.37 -22.64
CA ALA A 71 8.37 -6.08 -22.35
C ALA A 71 8.10 -5.64 -20.91
N VAL A 72 6.83 -5.68 -20.46
CA VAL A 72 6.43 -5.37 -19.09
C VAL A 72 7.20 -6.22 -18.08
N MET A 73 7.24 -7.55 -18.26
CA MET A 73 7.92 -8.46 -17.35
C MET A 73 9.42 -8.19 -17.20
N VAL A 74 10.08 -7.87 -18.33
CA VAL A 74 11.53 -7.58 -18.33
C VAL A 74 11.81 -6.23 -17.67
N THR A 75 11.02 -5.21 -18.02
CA THR A 75 11.16 -3.86 -17.48
C THR A 75 10.94 -3.84 -15.98
N ASP A 76 9.86 -4.46 -15.49
CA ASP A 76 9.51 -4.46 -14.07
C ASP A 76 10.60 -5.10 -13.20
N VAL A 77 11.13 -6.26 -13.62
CA VAL A 77 12.22 -6.93 -12.89
C VAL A 77 13.46 -6.03 -12.79
N VAL A 78 13.86 -5.39 -13.89
CA VAL A 78 15.05 -4.53 -13.91
C VAL A 78 14.83 -3.28 -13.07
N LEU A 79 13.70 -2.62 -13.26
CA LEU A 79 13.36 -1.37 -12.59
C LEU A 79 13.27 -1.55 -11.07
N LEU A 80 12.49 -2.54 -10.62
CA LEU A 80 12.34 -2.83 -9.19
C LEU A 80 13.65 -3.28 -8.55
N ASP A 81 14.50 -4.04 -9.26
CA ASP A 81 15.80 -4.46 -8.70
C ASP A 81 16.75 -3.28 -8.48
N ILE A 82 16.71 -2.27 -9.36
CA ILE A 82 17.47 -1.02 -9.20
C ILE A 82 16.98 -0.28 -7.95
N PHE A 83 15.67 -0.05 -7.79
CA PHE A 83 15.11 0.63 -6.62
C PHE A 83 15.38 -0.11 -5.30
N ASN A 84 15.28 -1.44 -5.33
CA ASN A 84 15.62 -2.29 -4.18
C ASN A 84 17.10 -2.16 -3.79
N SER A 85 17.98 -2.06 -4.78
CA SER A 85 19.43 -1.91 -4.56
C SER A 85 19.76 -0.53 -3.98
N LEU A 86 19.01 0.50 -4.36
CA LEU A 86 19.13 1.85 -3.80
C LEU A 86 18.44 1.97 -2.42
N GLY A 87 17.68 0.97 -1.98
CA GLY A 87 16.91 1.00 -0.74
C GLY A 87 15.76 2.01 -0.78
N MET A 88 15.24 2.33 -1.96
CA MET A 88 14.16 3.31 -2.14
C MET A 88 12.82 2.61 -2.32
N PRO A 89 11.80 2.93 -1.48
CA PRO A 89 10.45 2.41 -1.69
C PRO A 89 9.84 3.02 -2.95
N THR A 90 9.35 2.16 -3.85
CA THR A 90 8.61 2.56 -5.03
C THR A 90 7.30 1.78 -5.14
N SER A 91 6.51 2.00 -6.18
CA SER A 91 5.21 1.36 -6.35
C SER A 91 5.24 0.36 -7.50
N THR A 92 5.04 -0.90 -7.18
CA THR A 92 4.88 -1.98 -8.16
C THR A 92 3.62 -1.80 -9.01
N THR A 93 2.54 -1.25 -8.43
CA THR A 93 1.32 -0.90 -9.18
C THR A 93 1.59 0.19 -10.24
N VAL A 94 2.36 1.22 -9.88
CA VAL A 94 2.73 2.29 -10.83
C VAL A 94 3.63 1.73 -11.91
N SER A 95 4.63 0.90 -11.57
CA SER A 95 5.51 0.23 -12.54
C SER A 95 4.68 -0.51 -13.58
N MET A 96 3.90 -1.50 -13.17
CA MET A 96 3.07 -2.32 -14.06
C MET A 96 2.11 -1.48 -14.94
N VAL A 97 1.42 -0.50 -14.36
CA VAL A 97 0.44 0.32 -15.09
C VAL A 97 1.12 1.16 -16.17
N PHE A 98 2.25 1.80 -15.85
CA PHE A 98 2.97 2.63 -16.82
C PHE A 98 3.74 1.81 -17.86
N GLU A 99 4.19 0.61 -17.54
CA GLU A 99 4.77 -0.35 -18.47
C GLU A 99 3.74 -0.84 -19.50
N LEU A 100 2.55 -1.26 -19.01
CA LEU A 100 1.44 -1.62 -19.89
C LEU A 100 1.02 -0.46 -20.78
N LEU A 101 0.98 0.75 -20.22
CA LEU A 101 0.64 1.96 -20.97
C LEU A 101 1.70 2.27 -22.04
N GLY A 102 2.99 2.19 -21.70
CA GLY A 102 4.11 2.44 -22.62
C GLY A 102 4.14 1.44 -23.77
N GLY A 103 4.13 0.13 -23.46
CA GLY A 103 4.10 -0.93 -24.46
C GLY A 103 2.89 -0.85 -25.39
N THR A 104 1.71 -0.58 -24.82
CA THR A 104 0.48 -0.39 -25.62
C THR A 104 0.54 0.87 -26.47
N PHE A 105 1.08 1.97 -25.92
CA PHE A 105 1.22 3.25 -26.64
C PHE A 105 2.10 3.10 -27.88
N VAL A 106 3.24 2.42 -27.78
CA VAL A 106 4.15 2.19 -28.92
C VAL A 106 3.46 1.33 -30.01
N LEU A 107 2.79 0.25 -29.62
CA LEU A 107 2.05 -0.56 -30.59
C LEU A 107 0.86 0.18 -31.18
N ALA A 108 0.19 1.02 -30.41
CA ALA A 108 -0.88 1.88 -30.93
C ALA A 108 -0.34 2.85 -31.98
N LEU A 109 0.82 3.48 -31.76
CA LEU A 109 1.48 4.33 -32.75
C LEU A 109 1.78 3.57 -34.04
N ILE A 110 2.31 2.36 -33.96
CA ILE A 110 2.62 1.51 -35.12
C ILE A 110 1.33 1.16 -35.90
N LYS A 111 0.27 0.78 -35.19
CA LYS A 111 -1.03 0.44 -35.81
C LYS A 111 -1.69 1.64 -36.48
N ILE A 112 -1.69 2.81 -35.81
CA ILE A 112 -2.25 4.05 -36.37
C ILE A 112 -1.44 4.50 -37.61
N ALA A 113 -0.11 4.41 -37.56
CA ALA A 113 0.76 4.74 -38.70
C ALA A 113 0.59 3.78 -39.88
N GLY A 114 0.19 2.54 -39.64
CA GLY A 114 -0.10 1.52 -40.68
C GLY A 114 -1.56 1.49 -41.14
N ASP A 115 -2.44 2.29 -40.53
CA ASP A 115 -3.86 2.31 -40.93
C ASP A 115 -4.08 3.17 -42.16
N GLU A 116 -4.24 2.52 -43.32
CA GLU A 116 -4.53 3.17 -44.59
C GLU A 116 -5.89 3.89 -44.62
N THR A 117 -6.81 3.53 -43.74
CA THR A 117 -8.14 4.14 -43.64
C THR A 117 -8.15 5.48 -42.90
N GLY A 118 -7.14 5.73 -42.06
CA GLY A 118 -7.02 6.91 -41.20
C GLY A 118 -8.12 7.05 -40.14
N MET A 119 -8.83 5.97 -39.85
CA MET A 119 -9.94 5.96 -38.89
C MET A 119 -9.51 5.52 -37.47
N LEU A 120 -8.38 4.82 -37.36
CA LEU A 120 -7.92 4.27 -36.08
C LEU A 120 -7.28 5.36 -35.21
N GLY A 121 -7.81 5.54 -34.01
CA GLY A 121 -7.28 6.50 -33.03
C GLY A 121 -6.80 5.85 -31.73
N PHE A 122 -6.10 6.61 -30.89
CA PHE A 122 -5.64 6.10 -29.59
C PHE A 122 -6.79 5.62 -28.68
N ALA A 123 -7.96 6.26 -28.73
CA ALA A 123 -9.11 5.88 -27.92
C ALA A 123 -9.70 4.52 -28.30
N ASP A 124 -9.43 4.04 -29.54
CA ASP A 124 -9.87 2.73 -29.99
C ASP A 124 -8.97 1.61 -29.49
N LEU A 125 -7.71 1.92 -29.21
CA LEU A 125 -6.68 0.97 -28.78
C LEU A 125 -6.42 0.99 -27.28
N LEU A 126 -6.38 2.18 -26.68
CA LEU A 126 -6.17 2.38 -25.24
C LEU A 126 -7.49 2.63 -24.51
N ASN A 127 -7.59 2.08 -23.30
CA ASN A 127 -8.67 2.41 -22.38
C ASN A 127 -8.33 3.69 -21.61
N THR A 128 -8.36 4.83 -22.32
CA THR A 128 -7.88 6.13 -21.81
C THR A 128 -8.63 6.60 -20.55
N GLU A 129 -9.93 6.36 -20.49
CA GLU A 129 -10.74 6.73 -19.30
C GLU A 129 -10.32 5.95 -18.06
N LYS A 130 -10.15 4.63 -18.22
CA LYS A 130 -9.76 3.76 -17.11
C LYS A 130 -8.31 4.00 -16.69
N ALA A 131 -7.39 4.17 -17.64
CA ALA A 131 -6.00 4.54 -17.38
C ALA A 131 -5.91 5.87 -16.61
N LEU A 132 -6.64 6.91 -17.06
CA LEU A 132 -6.69 8.20 -16.36
C LEU A 132 -7.27 8.06 -14.95
N SER A 133 -8.35 7.30 -14.78
CA SER A 133 -8.96 7.03 -13.48
C SER A 133 -7.99 6.37 -12.51
N VAL A 134 -7.20 5.39 -12.99
CA VAL A 134 -6.16 4.71 -12.21
C VAL A 134 -5.08 5.70 -11.77
N ILE A 135 -4.54 6.49 -12.70
CA ILE A 135 -3.48 7.47 -12.43
C ILE A 135 -3.97 8.51 -11.42
N LEU A 136 -5.15 9.09 -11.64
CA LEU A 136 -5.74 10.05 -10.70
C LEU A 136 -6.01 9.43 -9.33
N GLY A 137 -6.48 8.18 -9.29
CA GLY A 137 -6.70 7.43 -8.05
C GLY A 137 -5.40 7.26 -7.24
N ILE A 138 -4.30 6.93 -7.91
CA ILE A 138 -2.97 6.82 -7.28
C ILE A 138 -2.56 8.15 -6.66
N PHE A 139 -2.59 9.25 -7.39
CA PHE A 139 -2.20 10.57 -6.86
C PHE A 139 -3.13 11.07 -5.77
N LEU A 140 -4.44 10.87 -5.91
CA LEU A 140 -5.41 11.24 -4.88
C LEU A 140 -5.17 10.46 -3.58
N SER A 141 -4.82 9.17 -3.68
CA SER A 141 -4.53 8.34 -2.52
C SER A 141 -3.37 8.85 -1.68
N VAL A 142 -2.35 9.47 -2.31
CA VAL A 142 -1.21 10.11 -1.64
C VAL A 142 -1.67 11.24 -0.73
N ALA A 143 -2.48 12.14 -1.26
CA ALA A 143 -3.01 13.28 -0.49
C ALA A 143 -3.95 12.84 0.64
N VAL A 144 -4.85 11.89 0.34
CA VAL A 144 -5.79 11.32 1.32
C VAL A 144 -5.04 10.61 2.45
N ALA A 145 -4.04 9.78 2.11
CA ALA A 145 -3.24 9.06 3.09
C ALA A 145 -2.46 9.99 4.03
N PHE A 146 -1.85 11.03 3.49
CA PHE A 146 -1.14 12.03 4.29
C PHE A 146 -2.08 12.80 5.22
N PHE A 147 -3.21 13.27 4.68
CA PHE A 147 -4.20 14.02 5.46
C PHE A 147 -4.76 13.18 6.61
N PHE A 148 -5.25 11.97 6.33
CA PHE A 148 -5.81 11.12 7.38
C PHE A 148 -4.72 10.58 8.32
N GLY A 149 -3.50 10.33 7.83
CA GLY A 149 -2.35 9.99 8.68
C GLY A 149 -2.06 11.08 9.72
N THR A 150 -2.05 12.33 9.28
CA THR A 150 -1.88 13.49 10.16
C THR A 150 -3.04 13.65 11.13
N LEU A 151 -4.27 13.62 10.63
CA LEU A 151 -5.48 13.85 11.44
C LEU A 151 -5.66 12.78 12.52
N VAL A 152 -5.63 11.50 12.13
CA VAL A 152 -5.88 10.39 13.06
C VAL A 152 -4.79 10.29 14.11
N GLN A 153 -3.51 10.49 13.72
CA GLN A 153 -2.42 10.50 14.70
C GLN A 153 -2.53 11.70 15.64
N TYR A 154 -2.85 12.89 15.15
CA TYR A 154 -3.05 14.07 15.98
C TYR A 154 -4.15 13.84 17.03
N LEU A 155 -5.31 13.30 16.63
CA LEU A 155 -6.40 12.96 17.53
C LEU A 155 -5.99 11.87 18.53
N SER A 156 -5.26 10.85 18.07
CA SER A 156 -4.76 9.79 18.95
C SER A 156 -3.78 10.35 20.00
N ARG A 157 -2.94 11.31 19.63
CA ARG A 157 -2.00 11.94 20.54
C ARG A 157 -2.70 12.86 21.55
N LEU A 158 -3.73 13.59 21.14
CA LEU A 158 -4.57 14.35 22.06
C LEU A 158 -5.23 13.44 23.13
N LEU A 159 -5.61 12.22 22.73
CA LEU A 159 -6.24 11.25 23.62
C LEU A 159 -5.23 10.58 24.56
N PHE A 160 -4.16 10.00 24.01
CA PHE A 160 -3.23 9.13 24.77
C PHE A 160 -2.01 9.86 25.32
N THR A 161 -1.56 10.96 24.70
CA THR A 161 -0.26 11.62 24.98
C THR A 161 0.94 10.70 24.73
N PHE A 162 2.17 11.17 24.92
CA PHE A 162 3.36 10.33 24.86
C PHE A 162 3.52 9.44 26.10
N ASN A 163 2.97 9.85 27.24
CA ASN A 163 2.85 8.99 28.42
C ASN A 163 1.44 8.43 28.52
N TYR A 164 1.21 7.34 27.81
CA TYR A 164 -0.10 6.71 27.72
C TYR A 164 -0.47 5.88 28.95
N THR A 165 0.49 5.49 29.83
CA THR A 165 0.25 4.55 30.94
C THR A 165 -0.86 4.97 31.90
N LYS A 166 -0.95 6.26 32.22
CA LYS A 166 -1.96 6.78 33.13
C LYS A 166 -3.40 6.64 32.63
N LYS A 167 -3.59 6.63 31.30
CA LYS A 167 -4.91 6.59 30.68
C LYS A 167 -5.33 5.19 30.22
N LEU A 168 -4.39 4.25 30.12
CA LEU A 168 -4.65 2.90 29.61
C LEU A 168 -5.81 2.20 30.35
N LYS A 169 -5.91 2.37 31.65
CA LYS A 169 -6.93 1.72 32.46
C LYS A 169 -8.36 1.87 31.91
N TYR A 170 -8.67 3.01 31.29
CA TYR A 170 -10.03 3.36 30.87
C TYR A 170 -10.21 3.43 29.36
N THR A 171 -9.12 3.55 28.60
CA THR A 171 -9.20 3.87 27.15
C THR A 171 -8.65 2.77 26.26
N ILE A 172 -7.87 1.83 26.81
CA ILE A 172 -7.18 0.84 26.02
C ILE A 172 -8.13 -0.18 25.35
N GLY A 173 -9.17 -0.59 26.08
CA GLY A 173 -10.20 -1.47 25.55
C GLY A 173 -10.92 -0.83 24.36
N LEU A 174 -11.30 0.45 24.50
CA LEU A 174 -11.95 1.20 23.43
C LEU A 174 -11.05 1.37 22.20
N PHE A 175 -9.80 1.77 22.42
CA PHE A 175 -8.84 1.91 21.30
C PHE A 175 -8.59 0.57 20.60
N GLY A 176 -8.30 -0.48 21.38
CA GLY A 176 -8.08 -1.81 20.83
C GLY A 176 -9.33 -2.36 20.12
N GLY A 177 -10.50 -2.12 20.71
CA GLY A 177 -11.80 -2.48 20.14
C GLY A 177 -12.03 -1.82 18.78
N ILE A 178 -11.84 -0.50 18.68
CA ILE A 178 -11.95 0.24 17.41
C ILE A 178 -10.93 -0.30 16.40
N ALA A 179 -9.65 -0.40 16.77
CA ALA A 179 -8.58 -0.83 15.89
C ALA A 179 -8.79 -2.24 15.34
N VAL A 180 -9.10 -3.20 16.22
CA VAL A 180 -9.29 -4.60 15.82
C VAL A 180 -10.58 -4.79 15.04
N THR A 181 -11.67 -4.12 15.43
CA THR A 181 -12.92 -4.15 14.66
C THR A 181 -12.72 -3.61 13.25
N ALA A 182 -11.99 -2.51 13.11
CA ALA A 182 -11.65 -1.95 11.82
C ALA A 182 -10.84 -2.95 10.96
N ILE A 183 -9.80 -3.57 11.54
CA ILE A 183 -9.01 -4.62 10.88
C ILE A 183 -9.91 -5.78 10.43
N ILE A 184 -10.71 -6.34 11.32
CA ILE A 184 -11.59 -7.49 11.03
C ILE A 184 -12.63 -7.14 9.96
N TYR A 185 -13.24 -5.95 10.05
CA TYR A 185 -14.18 -5.48 9.02
C TYR A 185 -13.56 -5.49 7.63
N PHE A 186 -12.35 -4.96 7.49
CA PHE A 186 -11.70 -4.90 6.19
C PHE A 186 -11.17 -6.25 5.72
N MET A 187 -10.64 -7.06 6.62
CA MET A 187 -10.19 -8.41 6.28
C MET A 187 -11.34 -9.30 5.82
N LEU A 188 -12.41 -9.42 6.63
CA LEU A 188 -13.49 -10.36 6.38
C LEU A 188 -14.53 -9.82 5.40
N ILE A 189 -14.97 -8.59 5.59
CA ILE A 189 -16.11 -8.04 4.83
C ILE A 189 -15.68 -7.53 3.47
N LYS A 190 -14.49 -6.95 3.37
CA LYS A 190 -13.97 -6.38 2.13
C LYS A 190 -12.93 -7.27 1.45
N GLY A 191 -11.97 -7.82 2.19
CA GLY A 191 -10.88 -8.62 1.64
C GLY A 191 -11.33 -9.98 1.12
N LEU A 192 -12.27 -10.65 1.80
CA LEU A 192 -12.77 -11.95 1.36
C LEU A 192 -13.96 -11.89 0.40
N LYS A 193 -14.46 -10.68 0.10
CA LYS A 193 -15.68 -10.51 -0.74
C LYS A 193 -15.57 -11.24 -2.08
N ASP A 194 -14.42 -11.23 -2.70
CA ASP A 194 -14.21 -11.81 -4.03
C ASP A 194 -13.42 -13.14 -3.98
N SER A 195 -13.28 -13.72 -2.78
CA SER A 195 -12.64 -15.05 -2.63
C SER A 195 -13.52 -16.18 -3.18
N ALA A 196 -12.86 -17.24 -3.63
CA ALA A 196 -13.52 -18.43 -4.18
C ALA A 196 -14.45 -19.15 -3.18
N PHE A 197 -14.28 -18.90 -1.88
CA PHE A 197 -15.10 -19.51 -0.81
C PHE A 197 -16.36 -18.71 -0.49
N MET A 198 -16.51 -17.50 -1.02
CA MET A 198 -17.63 -16.61 -0.71
C MET A 198 -18.78 -16.83 -1.69
N THR A 199 -19.82 -17.53 -1.24
CA THR A 199 -21.03 -17.70 -2.03
C THR A 199 -21.82 -16.39 -2.18
N ALA A 200 -22.66 -16.29 -3.20
CA ALA A 200 -23.53 -15.12 -3.41
C ALA A 200 -24.45 -14.87 -2.22
N GLU A 201 -24.97 -15.94 -1.61
CA GLU A 201 -25.85 -15.89 -0.43
C GLU A 201 -25.11 -15.31 0.80
N ASN A 202 -23.89 -15.79 1.06
CA ASN A 202 -23.06 -15.27 2.15
C ASN A 202 -22.70 -13.79 1.95
N LYS A 203 -22.42 -13.37 0.70
CA LYS A 203 -22.18 -11.96 0.36
C LYS A 203 -23.38 -11.09 0.71
N HIS A 204 -24.56 -11.51 0.28
CA HIS A 204 -25.81 -10.79 0.53
C HIS A 204 -26.09 -10.70 2.03
N TRP A 205 -26.01 -11.81 2.75
CA TRP A 205 -26.21 -11.83 4.20
C TRP A 205 -25.25 -10.90 4.96
N ILE A 206 -23.95 -10.91 4.60
CA ILE A 206 -22.96 -10.01 5.21
C ILE A 206 -23.29 -8.55 4.91
N GLN A 207 -23.71 -8.22 3.68
CA GLN A 207 -24.07 -6.86 3.30
C GLN A 207 -25.28 -6.33 4.08
N GLU A 208 -26.31 -7.14 4.21
CA GLU A 208 -27.52 -6.79 4.98
C GLU A 208 -27.24 -6.64 6.47
N ASN A 209 -26.35 -7.47 7.02
CA ASN A 209 -26.04 -7.49 8.45
C ASN A 209 -24.75 -6.76 8.83
N THR A 210 -24.18 -5.95 7.93
CA THR A 210 -22.89 -5.28 8.16
C THR A 210 -22.87 -4.46 9.45
N LEU A 211 -23.89 -3.67 9.72
CA LEU A 211 -23.94 -2.84 10.93
C LEU A 211 -23.99 -3.70 12.20
N MET A 212 -24.77 -4.78 12.19
CA MET A 212 -24.83 -5.73 13.31
C MET A 212 -23.47 -6.40 13.53
N LEU A 213 -22.83 -6.88 12.45
CA LEU A 213 -21.51 -7.53 12.54
C LEU A 213 -20.44 -6.58 13.09
N VAL A 214 -20.40 -5.34 12.62
CA VAL A 214 -19.45 -4.32 13.11
C VAL A 214 -19.72 -3.99 14.57
N SER A 215 -20.98 -3.80 14.96
CA SER A 215 -21.35 -3.48 16.34
C SER A 215 -21.03 -4.63 17.31
N CYS A 216 -21.38 -5.85 16.96
CA CYS A 216 -21.05 -7.04 17.76
C CYS A 216 -19.53 -7.24 17.86
N SER A 217 -18.80 -7.10 16.77
CA SER A 217 -17.33 -7.17 16.75
C SER A 217 -16.71 -6.09 17.64
N PHE A 218 -17.23 -4.87 17.56
CA PHE A 218 -16.73 -3.76 18.38
C PHE A 218 -16.91 -4.03 19.88
N VAL A 219 -18.08 -4.47 20.30
CA VAL A 219 -18.34 -4.82 21.71
C VAL A 219 -17.44 -5.96 22.16
N PHE A 220 -17.38 -7.04 21.36
CA PHE A 220 -16.56 -8.21 21.66
C PHE A 220 -15.08 -7.85 21.79
N PHE A 221 -14.50 -7.16 20.80
CA PHE A 221 -13.08 -6.81 20.84
C PHE A 221 -12.76 -5.76 21.87
N THR A 222 -13.67 -4.83 22.18
CA THR A 222 -13.48 -3.88 23.29
C THR A 222 -13.34 -4.62 24.62
N ILE A 223 -14.21 -5.58 24.90
CA ILE A 223 -14.15 -6.41 26.10
C ILE A 223 -12.88 -7.26 26.10
N LEU A 224 -12.59 -7.92 24.98
CA LEU A 224 -11.40 -8.77 24.86
C LEU A 224 -10.09 -7.99 25.10
N MET A 225 -9.94 -6.81 24.48
CA MET A 225 -8.75 -5.97 24.66
C MET A 225 -8.63 -5.45 26.10
N GLN A 226 -9.76 -5.18 26.76
CA GLN A 226 -9.76 -4.80 28.18
C GLN A 226 -9.34 -5.98 29.07
N ILE A 227 -9.79 -7.20 28.79
CA ILE A 227 -9.36 -8.41 29.50
C ILE A 227 -7.87 -8.67 29.31
N LEU A 228 -7.35 -8.56 28.07
CA LEU A 228 -5.92 -8.69 27.78
C LEU A 228 -5.09 -7.67 28.58
N HIS A 229 -5.58 -6.44 28.69
CA HIS A 229 -4.93 -5.43 29.52
C HIS A 229 -4.90 -5.82 31.01
N TRP A 230 -5.98 -6.36 31.54
CA TRP A 230 -6.01 -6.86 32.93
C TRP A 230 -5.07 -8.04 33.13
N CYS A 231 -4.87 -8.88 32.11
CA CYS A 231 -3.87 -9.94 32.08
C CYS A 231 -2.43 -9.42 31.90
N LYS A 232 -2.21 -8.09 31.94
CA LYS A 232 -0.91 -7.40 31.74
C LYS A 232 -0.29 -7.60 30.36
N ILE A 233 -1.07 -7.97 29.35
CA ILE A 233 -0.64 -8.05 27.97
C ILE A 233 -0.67 -6.64 27.37
N ASN A 234 0.39 -6.26 26.66
CA ASN A 234 0.45 -4.96 25.99
C ASN A 234 -0.44 -4.97 24.73
N VAL A 235 -1.63 -4.36 24.86
CA VAL A 235 -2.65 -4.32 23.80
C VAL A 235 -2.13 -3.62 22.54
N PHE A 236 -1.27 -2.59 22.66
CA PHE A 236 -0.69 -1.95 21.48
C PHE A 236 0.18 -2.92 20.68
N LYS A 237 0.97 -3.77 21.34
CA LYS A 237 1.74 -4.82 20.65
C LYS A 237 0.81 -5.79 19.92
N VAL A 238 -0.31 -6.17 20.54
CA VAL A 238 -1.32 -7.03 19.90
C VAL A 238 -1.90 -6.34 18.65
N VAL A 239 -2.31 -5.08 18.77
CA VAL A 239 -2.85 -4.30 17.64
C VAL A 239 -1.82 -4.16 16.52
N VAL A 240 -0.54 -3.89 16.86
CA VAL A 240 0.54 -3.81 15.85
C VAL A 240 0.73 -5.15 15.13
N MET A 241 0.73 -6.26 15.85
CA MET A 241 0.89 -7.59 15.23
C MET A 241 -0.30 -7.98 14.34
N LEU A 242 -1.52 -7.74 14.81
CA LEU A 242 -2.73 -7.94 14.01
C LEU A 242 -2.76 -7.00 12.79
N GLY A 243 -2.36 -5.74 12.97
CA GLY A 243 -2.24 -4.78 11.89
C GLY A 243 -1.20 -5.18 10.85
N THR A 244 -0.04 -5.71 11.28
CA THR A 244 0.98 -6.26 10.38
C THR A 244 0.43 -7.44 9.57
N PHE A 245 -0.24 -8.39 10.23
CA PHE A 245 -0.90 -9.51 9.56
C PHE A 245 -1.93 -9.04 8.54
N ALA A 246 -2.83 -8.15 8.96
CA ALA A 246 -3.92 -7.66 8.12
C ALA A 246 -3.40 -6.86 6.90
N LEU A 247 -2.41 -6.01 7.12
CA LEU A 247 -1.82 -5.22 6.05
C LEU A 247 -1.01 -6.07 5.08
N ALA A 248 -0.30 -7.10 5.57
CA ALA A 248 0.38 -8.08 4.73
C ALA A 248 -0.61 -8.90 3.88
N MET A 249 -1.75 -9.27 4.47
CA MET A 249 -2.84 -9.94 3.74
C MET A 249 -3.48 -9.02 2.70
N ALA A 250 -3.75 -7.77 3.06
CA ALA A 250 -4.33 -6.77 2.14
C ALA A 250 -3.36 -6.45 1.00
N PHE A 251 -2.06 -6.31 1.29
CA PHE A 251 -1.00 -6.16 0.31
C PHE A 251 -1.03 -7.32 -0.70
N ALA A 252 -0.94 -8.56 -0.23
CA ALA A 252 -0.96 -9.71 -1.13
C ALA A 252 -2.27 -9.79 -1.94
N GLY A 253 -3.40 -9.40 -1.36
CA GLY A 253 -4.68 -9.34 -2.08
C GLY A 253 -4.75 -8.27 -3.17
N ASN A 254 -4.07 -7.13 -2.97
CA ASN A 254 -4.06 -6.01 -3.91
C ASN A 254 -2.92 -6.09 -4.93
N ASP A 255 -1.69 -6.38 -4.47
CA ASP A 255 -0.48 -6.22 -5.29
C ASP A 255 -0.04 -7.52 -5.99
N LEU A 256 -0.67 -8.66 -5.71
CA LEU A 256 -0.35 -9.90 -6.42
C LEU A 256 -0.54 -9.76 -7.94
N VAL A 257 -1.50 -8.96 -8.38
CA VAL A 257 -1.73 -8.69 -9.81
C VAL A 257 -0.54 -8.01 -10.47
N ASN A 258 0.19 -7.17 -9.73
CA ASN A 258 1.37 -6.48 -10.26
C ASN A 258 2.48 -7.48 -10.64
N PHE A 259 2.56 -8.60 -9.93
CA PHE A 259 3.63 -9.61 -10.11
C PHE A 259 3.25 -10.74 -11.05
N ILE A 260 2.01 -11.23 -10.98
CA ILE A 260 1.58 -12.40 -11.78
C ILE A 260 0.42 -12.09 -12.72
N GLY A 261 -0.18 -10.90 -12.67
CA GLY A 261 -1.32 -10.55 -13.51
C GLY A 261 -0.97 -10.57 -15.00
N VAL A 262 0.17 -9.97 -15.37
CA VAL A 262 0.65 -9.95 -16.75
C VAL A 262 1.03 -11.35 -17.26
N PRO A 263 1.86 -12.16 -16.55
CA PRO A 263 2.11 -13.55 -16.94
C PRO A 263 0.85 -14.41 -17.06
N LEU A 264 -0.12 -14.23 -16.17
CA LEU A 264 -1.38 -14.98 -16.23
C LEU A 264 -2.29 -14.51 -17.37
N ALA A 265 -2.25 -13.21 -17.72
CA ALA A 265 -2.92 -12.72 -18.92
C ALA A 265 -2.29 -13.33 -20.18
N GLY A 266 -0.95 -13.39 -20.26
CA GLY A 266 -0.22 -14.05 -21.32
C GLY A 266 -0.52 -15.54 -21.41
N PHE A 267 -0.56 -16.25 -20.28
CA PHE A 267 -0.94 -17.65 -20.23
C PHE A 267 -2.39 -17.89 -20.70
N SER A 268 -3.31 -17.01 -20.30
CA SER A 268 -4.71 -17.06 -20.75
C SER A 268 -4.83 -16.80 -22.25
N ALA A 269 -4.08 -15.83 -22.79
CA ALA A 269 -4.01 -15.55 -24.22
C ALA A 269 -3.45 -16.74 -25.00
N TYR A 270 -2.39 -17.36 -24.49
CA TYR A 270 -1.79 -18.54 -25.12
C TYR A 270 -2.74 -19.74 -25.15
N THR A 271 -3.41 -20.03 -24.04
CA THR A 271 -4.36 -21.15 -23.97
C THR A 271 -5.55 -20.95 -24.90
N ASP A 272 -6.04 -19.72 -25.03
CA ASP A 272 -7.12 -19.38 -25.93
C ASP A 272 -6.67 -19.50 -27.40
N PHE A 273 -5.49 -18.95 -27.73
CA PHE A 273 -4.91 -19.07 -29.07
C PHE A 273 -4.69 -20.53 -29.49
N MET A 274 -4.20 -21.38 -28.59
CA MET A 274 -4.01 -22.82 -28.87
C MET A 274 -5.31 -23.59 -29.05
N ALA A 275 -6.37 -23.16 -28.39
CA ALA A 275 -7.68 -23.81 -28.47
C ALA A 275 -8.52 -23.35 -29.69
N ASN A 276 -8.46 -22.06 -30.01
CA ASN A 276 -9.38 -21.42 -30.96
C ASN A 276 -8.67 -20.72 -32.14
N GLY A 277 -7.35 -20.58 -32.08
CA GLY A 277 -6.56 -19.93 -33.12
C GLY A 277 -6.31 -20.84 -34.34
N ASN A 278 -6.19 -20.25 -35.51
CA ASN A 278 -5.96 -20.98 -36.79
C ASN A 278 -4.46 -21.20 -37.08
N GLY A 279 -3.59 -21.10 -36.08
CA GLY A 279 -2.14 -21.24 -36.23
C GLY A 279 -1.41 -19.98 -36.71
N GLU A 280 -2.13 -18.89 -36.97
CA GLU A 280 -1.55 -17.60 -37.38
C GLU A 280 -1.61 -16.58 -36.21
N PRO A 281 -0.48 -16.32 -35.51
CA PRO A 281 -0.47 -15.41 -34.34
C PRO A 281 -0.85 -13.96 -34.66
N MET A 282 -0.62 -13.51 -35.89
CA MET A 282 -0.99 -12.16 -36.35
C MET A 282 -2.40 -12.10 -36.95
N GLY A 283 -3.11 -13.20 -37.00
CA GLY A 283 -4.50 -13.28 -37.51
C GLY A 283 -5.55 -13.47 -36.41
N TYR A 284 -5.12 -13.63 -35.15
CA TYR A 284 -6.02 -13.96 -34.04
C TYR A 284 -6.13 -12.84 -33.02
N LEU A 285 -7.30 -12.18 -32.95
CA LEU A 285 -7.60 -11.09 -32.01
C LEU A 285 -7.95 -11.63 -30.60
N MET A 286 -7.48 -10.96 -29.56
CA MET A 286 -7.56 -11.41 -28.17
C MET A 286 -8.85 -10.99 -27.43
N ASN A 287 -10.01 -11.17 -28.08
CA ASN A 287 -11.33 -10.89 -27.49
C ASN A 287 -11.59 -11.61 -26.15
N SER A 288 -11.00 -12.77 -25.95
CA SER A 288 -11.17 -13.61 -24.76
C SER A 288 -10.66 -12.93 -23.48
N LEU A 289 -9.72 -12.01 -23.59
CA LEU A 289 -9.20 -11.28 -22.45
C LEU A 289 -10.20 -10.27 -21.85
N ASN A 290 -11.28 -9.93 -22.54
CA ASN A 290 -12.38 -9.11 -22.00
C ASN A 290 -13.26 -9.87 -20.98
N GLY A 291 -13.18 -11.19 -20.97
CA GLY A 291 -13.89 -12.01 -19.99
C GLY A 291 -13.30 -11.96 -18.59
N PRO A 292 -14.05 -12.39 -17.55
CA PRO A 292 -13.56 -12.39 -16.19
C PRO A 292 -12.31 -13.26 -16.02
N ALA A 293 -11.34 -12.77 -15.26
CA ALA A 293 -10.12 -13.51 -14.97
C ALA A 293 -10.42 -14.70 -14.04
N LYS A 294 -10.22 -15.92 -14.55
CA LYS A 294 -10.26 -17.14 -13.74
C LYS A 294 -8.82 -17.60 -13.49
N THR A 295 -8.30 -17.29 -12.32
CA THR A 295 -6.95 -17.72 -11.94
C THR A 295 -7.01 -19.08 -11.25
N PRO A 296 -6.34 -20.13 -11.78
CA PRO A 296 -6.26 -21.41 -11.11
C PRO A 296 -5.62 -21.28 -9.72
N PHE A 297 -6.24 -21.89 -8.73
CA PHE A 297 -5.79 -21.85 -7.32
C PHE A 297 -4.31 -22.23 -7.16
N LEU A 298 -3.82 -23.19 -7.97
CA LEU A 298 -2.43 -23.63 -7.93
C LEU A 298 -1.44 -22.46 -8.15
N PHE A 299 -1.73 -21.56 -9.10
CA PHE A 299 -0.87 -20.41 -9.37
C PHE A 299 -0.86 -19.42 -8.19
N LEU A 300 -2.01 -19.18 -7.56
CA LEU A 300 -2.12 -18.33 -6.37
C LEU A 300 -1.36 -18.95 -5.18
N PHE A 301 -1.51 -20.24 -4.98
CA PHE A 301 -0.80 -20.97 -3.94
C PHE A 301 0.72 -20.90 -4.13
N LEU A 302 1.21 -21.22 -5.34
CA LEU A 302 2.64 -21.16 -5.65
C LEU A 302 3.20 -19.74 -5.54
N ALA A 303 2.45 -18.74 -6.00
CA ALA A 303 2.82 -17.35 -5.82
C ALA A 303 2.96 -16.98 -4.34
N GLY A 304 2.01 -17.39 -3.50
CA GLY A 304 2.07 -17.21 -2.05
C GLY A 304 3.32 -17.83 -1.43
N VAL A 305 3.68 -19.04 -1.82
CA VAL A 305 4.91 -19.72 -1.36
C VAL A 305 6.16 -18.94 -1.78
N ILE A 306 6.23 -18.49 -3.04
CA ILE A 306 7.40 -17.72 -3.54
C ILE A 306 7.48 -16.36 -2.84
N MET A 307 6.36 -15.68 -2.62
CA MET A 307 6.33 -14.40 -1.89
C MET A 307 6.84 -14.57 -0.45
N VAL A 308 6.43 -15.62 0.26
CA VAL A 308 6.92 -15.94 1.60
C VAL A 308 8.42 -16.24 1.58
N TYR A 309 8.88 -17.02 0.62
CA TYR A 309 10.30 -17.29 0.45
C TYR A 309 11.09 -16.00 0.22
N ALA A 310 10.60 -15.13 -0.68
CA ALA A 310 11.21 -13.83 -0.97
C ALA A 310 11.29 -12.94 0.28
N LEU A 311 10.18 -12.83 1.04
CA LEU A 311 10.16 -12.05 2.28
C LEU A 311 11.21 -12.51 3.31
N ILE A 312 11.36 -13.82 3.47
CA ILE A 312 12.29 -14.40 4.47
C ILE A 312 13.76 -14.22 4.04
N THR A 313 14.05 -14.30 2.75
CA THR A 313 15.43 -14.38 2.23
C THR A 313 15.98 -13.04 1.75
N SER A 314 15.14 -12.06 1.42
CA SER A 314 15.56 -10.82 0.80
C SER A 314 16.27 -9.87 1.80
N LYS A 315 17.57 -9.64 1.55
CA LYS A 315 18.33 -8.60 2.26
C LYS A 315 17.98 -7.21 1.77
N LYS A 316 17.60 -7.05 0.50
CA LYS A 316 17.22 -5.75 -0.10
C LYS A 316 15.96 -5.19 0.56
N ALA A 317 14.99 -6.06 0.92
CA ALA A 317 13.81 -5.66 1.67
C ALA A 317 14.15 -4.93 2.98
N GLN A 318 15.19 -5.37 3.69
CA GLN A 318 15.61 -4.72 4.93
C GLN A 318 16.14 -3.31 4.71
N ASN A 319 16.82 -3.04 3.58
CA ASN A 319 17.31 -1.71 3.23
C ASN A 319 16.13 -0.74 2.95
N VAL A 320 15.13 -1.18 2.19
CA VAL A 320 13.94 -0.39 1.90
C VAL A 320 13.16 -0.07 3.18
N VAL A 321 12.98 -1.06 4.06
CA VAL A 321 12.35 -0.87 5.38
C VAL A 321 13.12 0.15 6.22
N LYS A 322 14.46 0.06 6.24
CA LYS A 322 15.32 0.98 7.00
C LYS A 322 15.11 2.42 6.55
N THR A 323 15.11 2.70 5.26
CA THR A 323 14.89 4.05 4.71
C THR A 323 13.56 4.64 5.21
N SER A 324 12.47 3.88 5.13
CA SER A 324 11.15 4.34 5.59
C SER A 324 11.10 4.59 7.10
N VAL A 325 11.73 3.70 7.89
CA VAL A 325 11.80 3.84 9.35
C VAL A 325 12.63 5.07 9.74
N ASP A 326 13.77 5.30 9.09
CA ASP A 326 14.65 6.42 9.41
C ASP A 326 13.99 7.77 9.08
N LEU A 327 13.23 7.87 7.95
CA LEU A 327 12.48 9.08 7.62
C LEU A 327 11.34 9.38 8.60
N SER A 328 10.77 8.34 9.24
CA SER A 328 9.66 8.48 10.20
C SER A 328 10.10 8.54 11.67
N ARG A 329 11.40 8.55 11.95
CA ARG A 329 11.98 8.50 13.30
C ARG A 329 11.55 9.68 14.18
N GLN A 330 11.31 9.41 15.47
CA GLN A 330 10.94 10.44 16.46
C GLN A 330 12.16 11.21 16.97
N ASP A 331 13.29 10.51 17.09
CA ASP A 331 14.53 11.06 17.61
C ASP A 331 15.35 11.74 16.51
N GLU A 332 16.22 12.67 16.90
CA GLU A 332 17.27 13.20 16.06
C GLU A 332 18.40 12.17 15.94
N GLY A 333 18.92 11.99 14.74
CA GLY A 333 19.98 11.03 14.45
C GLY A 333 20.69 11.37 13.16
N ASP A 334 21.54 10.47 12.66
CA ASP A 334 22.22 10.62 11.38
C ASP A 334 21.19 10.70 10.27
N GLU A 335 21.13 11.83 9.59
CA GLU A 335 20.19 12.08 8.50
C GLU A 335 20.74 11.51 7.19
N MET A 336 19.97 10.61 6.54
CA MET A 336 20.39 9.96 5.28
C MET A 336 20.46 10.91 4.08
N PHE A 337 19.67 12.00 4.12
CA PHE A 337 19.51 12.91 3.00
C PHE A 337 20.13 14.27 3.31
N GLY A 338 20.70 14.92 2.28
CA GLY A 338 21.20 16.29 2.40
C GLY A 338 20.09 17.34 2.50
N SER A 339 20.43 18.59 2.71
CA SER A 339 19.46 19.68 2.70
C SER A 339 19.20 20.19 1.28
N SER A 340 17.93 20.47 0.93
CA SER A 340 17.55 21.08 -0.35
C SER A 340 16.93 22.48 -0.19
N ALA A 341 17.05 23.33 -1.22
CA ALA A 341 16.44 24.66 -1.22
C ALA A 341 14.90 24.59 -1.13
N VAL A 342 14.31 23.61 -1.81
CA VAL A 342 12.87 23.36 -1.82
C VAL A 342 12.40 22.96 -0.42
N ALA A 343 13.08 22.03 0.24
CA ALA A 343 12.73 21.62 1.59
C ALA A 343 12.83 22.78 2.59
N ARG A 344 13.88 23.61 2.48
CA ARG A 344 14.00 24.83 3.32
C ARG A 344 12.84 25.80 3.10
N SER A 345 12.36 25.98 1.86
CA SER A 345 11.20 26.82 1.55
C SER A 345 9.93 26.27 2.16
N ILE A 346 9.68 24.95 2.01
CA ILE A 346 8.52 24.28 2.58
C ILE A 346 8.51 24.41 4.11
N VAL A 347 9.64 24.13 4.78
CA VAL A 347 9.75 24.26 6.24
C VAL A 347 9.42 25.67 6.69
N ARG A 348 9.98 26.72 6.05
CA ARG A 348 9.70 28.12 6.40
C ARG A 348 8.21 28.46 6.20
N SER A 349 7.62 28.07 5.09
CA SER A 349 6.20 28.32 4.81
C SER A 349 5.28 27.62 5.82
N THR A 350 5.59 26.38 6.16
CA THR A 350 4.81 25.60 7.15
C THR A 350 4.94 26.20 8.55
N MET A 351 6.13 26.65 8.95
CA MET A 351 6.34 27.33 10.24
C MET A 351 5.57 28.63 10.31
N SER A 352 5.66 29.47 9.27
CA SER A 352 4.92 30.75 9.19
C SER A 352 3.40 30.53 9.26
N ALA A 353 2.88 29.52 8.54
CA ALA A 353 1.46 29.15 8.59
C ALA A 353 1.06 28.67 10.00
N SER A 354 1.88 27.82 10.64
CA SER A 354 1.66 27.35 12.00
C SER A 354 1.63 28.48 13.02
N GLU A 355 2.55 29.45 12.94
CA GLU A 355 2.58 30.64 13.80
C GLU A 355 1.31 31.50 13.60
N ASN A 356 0.85 31.67 12.37
CA ASN A 356 -0.37 32.44 12.09
C ASN A 356 -1.62 31.74 12.65
N ILE A 357 -1.73 30.42 12.49
CA ILE A 357 -2.83 29.64 13.10
C ILE A 357 -2.75 29.72 14.63
N ALA A 358 -1.57 29.62 15.19
CA ALA A 358 -1.35 29.71 16.63
C ALA A 358 -1.79 31.06 17.23
N LYS A 359 -1.72 32.16 16.46
CA LYS A 359 -2.20 33.49 16.91
C LYS A 359 -3.74 33.56 17.05
N ILE A 360 -4.47 32.75 16.29
CA ILE A 360 -5.94 32.72 16.27
C ILE A 360 -6.50 31.86 17.41
N LEU A 361 -5.72 30.90 17.91
CA LEU A 361 -6.17 29.96 18.94
C LEU A 361 -6.10 30.60 20.35
N PRO A 362 -7.12 30.38 21.22
CA PRO A 362 -7.07 30.80 22.62
C PRO A 362 -5.87 30.18 23.37
N ASP A 363 -5.19 30.96 24.21
CA ASP A 363 -3.98 30.51 24.93
C ASP A 363 -4.20 29.28 25.81
N ASN A 364 -5.40 29.11 26.37
CA ASN A 364 -5.75 27.95 27.16
C ASN A 364 -5.79 26.67 26.32
N LEU A 365 -6.35 26.74 25.09
CA LEU A 365 -6.41 25.63 24.17
C LEU A 365 -5.02 25.25 23.66
N LYS A 366 -4.20 26.27 23.37
CA LYS A 366 -2.81 26.08 22.95
C LYS A 366 -1.98 25.39 24.03
N ARG A 367 -2.00 25.89 25.26
CA ARG A 367 -1.31 25.27 26.40
C ARG A 367 -1.79 23.85 26.67
N TRP A 368 -3.11 23.61 26.57
CA TRP A 368 -3.67 22.28 26.71
C TRP A 368 -3.17 21.34 25.62
N ALA A 369 -3.21 21.76 24.35
CA ALA A 369 -2.69 20.96 23.23
C ALA A 369 -1.19 20.68 23.40
N ASP A 370 -0.37 21.71 23.69
CA ASP A 370 1.08 21.55 23.88
C ASP A 370 1.43 20.58 25.02
N SER A 371 0.65 20.58 26.10
CA SER A 371 0.81 19.62 27.19
C SER A 371 0.62 18.15 26.77
N ARG A 372 -0.12 17.91 25.63
CA ARG A 372 -0.33 16.56 25.10
C ARG A 372 0.87 16.05 24.29
N PHE A 373 1.67 16.96 23.79
CA PHE A 373 2.83 16.67 22.93
C PHE A 373 4.18 16.77 23.67
N ASN A 374 4.16 16.64 25.01
CA ASN A 374 5.39 16.63 25.80
C ASN A 374 6.18 15.34 25.54
N LYS A 375 7.34 15.45 24.89
CA LYS A 375 8.24 14.34 24.54
C LYS A 375 9.08 13.85 25.71
N ASP A 376 9.30 14.65 26.75
CA ASP A 376 10.16 14.31 27.89
C ASP A 376 9.67 13.09 28.68
N VAL A 377 8.38 12.81 28.56
CA VAL A 377 7.72 11.68 29.24
C VAL A 377 7.37 10.54 28.28
N MET A 378 7.98 10.51 27.10
CA MET A 378 7.67 9.55 26.04
C MET A 378 8.05 8.12 26.46
N ILE A 379 7.14 7.18 26.20
CA ILE A 379 7.36 5.76 26.43
C ILE A 379 7.64 5.10 25.10
N MET A 380 8.89 4.69 24.90
CA MET A 380 9.33 3.92 23.72
C MET A 380 10.12 2.68 24.17
N GLU A 381 10.10 1.65 23.34
CA GLU A 381 11.01 0.51 23.49
C GLU A 381 12.45 0.96 23.17
N ASN A 382 13.44 0.37 23.84
CA ASN A 382 14.84 0.75 23.67
C ASN A 382 15.29 0.61 22.20
N GLY A 383 15.71 1.73 21.60
CA GLY A 383 16.15 1.81 20.21
C GLY A 383 15.02 1.68 19.19
N ALA A 384 13.76 1.88 19.58
CA ALA A 384 12.67 2.06 18.65
C ALA A 384 12.77 3.42 17.96
N ALA A 385 12.30 3.53 16.72
CA ALA A 385 12.25 4.78 15.99
C ALA A 385 11.06 5.65 16.40
N PHE A 386 9.98 5.04 16.83
CA PHE A 386 8.74 5.70 17.31
C PHE A 386 7.94 4.76 18.23
N ASP A 387 6.91 5.30 18.86
CA ASP A 387 6.12 4.57 19.86
C ASP A 387 5.08 3.62 19.23
N LEU A 388 4.53 2.74 20.09
CA LEU A 388 3.54 1.75 19.70
C LEU A 388 2.19 2.34 19.28
N ILE A 389 1.83 3.55 19.77
CA ILE A 389 0.58 4.21 19.37
C ILE A 389 0.67 4.61 17.91
N ARG A 390 1.76 5.27 17.50
CA ARG A 390 1.96 5.65 16.10
C ARG A 390 2.04 4.41 15.20
N ALA A 391 2.74 3.36 15.62
CA ALA A 391 2.78 2.10 14.88
C ALA A 391 1.38 1.50 14.68
N SER A 392 0.55 1.50 15.72
CA SER A 392 -0.84 1.01 15.63
C SER A 392 -1.67 1.84 14.67
N VAL A 393 -1.60 3.17 14.76
CA VAL A 393 -2.32 4.09 13.86
C VAL A 393 -1.88 3.87 12.41
N ASN A 394 -0.57 3.81 12.16
CA ASN A 394 -0.04 3.61 10.81
C ASN A 394 -0.59 2.34 10.16
N LEU A 395 -0.50 1.20 10.86
CA LEU A 395 -0.92 -0.10 10.33
C LEU A 395 -2.44 -0.18 10.12
N VAL A 396 -3.22 0.26 11.11
CA VAL A 396 -4.68 0.22 11.03
C VAL A 396 -5.18 1.15 9.93
N LEU A 397 -4.71 2.40 9.91
CA LEU A 397 -5.19 3.38 8.94
C LEU A 397 -4.75 3.04 7.51
N ALA A 398 -3.50 2.62 7.30
CA ALA A 398 -3.06 2.18 5.98
C ALA A 398 -3.89 0.99 5.48
N GLY A 399 -4.10 -0.01 6.34
CA GLY A 399 -4.95 -1.15 6.01
C GLY A 399 -6.38 -0.75 5.65
N LEU A 400 -6.97 0.20 6.39
CA LEU A 400 -8.30 0.76 6.11
C LEU A 400 -8.36 1.44 4.73
N LEU A 401 -7.40 2.31 4.43
CA LEU A 401 -7.37 3.06 3.18
C LEU A 401 -7.16 2.15 1.96
N ILE A 402 -6.25 1.17 2.08
CA ILE A 402 -5.99 0.18 1.02
C ILE A 402 -7.23 -0.67 0.77
N ALA A 403 -7.84 -1.20 1.83
CA ALA A 403 -9.04 -2.03 1.70
C ALA A 403 -10.23 -1.24 1.14
N LEU A 404 -10.36 0.04 1.48
CA LEU A 404 -11.37 0.92 0.89
C LEU A 404 -11.12 1.07 -0.63
N GLY A 405 -9.90 1.37 -1.04
CA GLY A 405 -9.53 1.48 -2.46
C GLY A 405 -9.80 0.18 -3.23
N THR A 406 -9.35 -0.95 -2.69
CA THR A 406 -9.61 -2.28 -3.27
C THR A 406 -11.11 -2.56 -3.40
N SER A 407 -11.91 -2.17 -2.39
CA SER A 407 -13.37 -2.36 -2.43
C SER A 407 -14.07 -1.52 -3.49
N LEU A 408 -13.47 -0.42 -3.89
CA LEU A 408 -13.93 0.45 -4.97
C LEU A 408 -13.34 0.03 -6.33
N LYS A 409 -12.58 -1.07 -6.39
CA LYS A 409 -11.83 -1.55 -7.56
C LYS A 409 -10.87 -0.49 -8.13
N LEU A 410 -10.37 0.38 -7.26
CA LEU A 410 -9.33 1.34 -7.61
C LEU A 410 -7.98 0.71 -7.29
N PRO A 411 -7.10 0.49 -8.26
CA PRO A 411 -5.74 0.06 -8.00
C PRO A 411 -5.00 1.21 -7.31
N LEU A 412 -4.73 1.03 -6.03
CA LEU A 412 -3.95 1.97 -5.24
C LEU A 412 -2.52 1.46 -5.11
N SER A 413 -1.58 2.37 -5.01
CA SER A 413 -0.25 2.02 -4.56
C SER A 413 -0.23 1.83 -3.05
N THR A 414 -0.07 0.59 -2.61
CA THR A 414 0.06 0.25 -1.18
C THR A 414 1.27 0.95 -0.58
N THR A 415 2.39 1.05 -1.31
CA THR A 415 3.60 1.75 -0.90
C THR A 415 3.37 3.24 -0.68
N TYR A 416 2.67 3.92 -1.60
CA TYR A 416 2.39 5.35 -1.45
C TYR A 416 1.48 5.62 -0.27
N VAL A 417 0.42 4.82 -0.10
CA VAL A 417 -0.51 4.96 1.03
C VAL A 417 0.20 4.75 2.37
N THR A 418 0.94 3.66 2.53
CA THR A 418 1.62 3.34 3.79
C THR A 418 2.71 4.34 4.13
N PHE A 419 3.50 4.76 3.13
CA PHE A 419 4.53 5.78 3.30
C PHE A 419 3.93 7.12 3.71
N MET A 420 2.87 7.57 3.04
CA MET A 420 2.25 8.87 3.33
C MET A 420 1.50 8.89 4.65
N VAL A 421 0.89 7.78 5.07
CA VAL A 421 0.33 7.64 6.43
C VAL A 421 1.45 7.79 7.47
N ALA A 422 2.60 7.13 7.26
CA ALA A 422 3.74 7.23 8.18
C ALA A 422 4.33 8.65 8.23
N MET A 423 4.41 9.34 7.10
CA MET A 423 4.88 10.74 7.05
C MET A 423 3.88 11.70 7.71
N GLY A 424 2.58 11.55 7.45
CA GLY A 424 1.53 12.33 8.08
C GLY A 424 1.49 12.14 9.60
N SER A 425 1.60 10.90 10.06
CA SER A 425 1.66 10.60 11.50
C SER A 425 2.93 11.15 12.18
N SER A 426 4.06 11.16 11.47
CA SER A 426 5.31 11.76 11.95
C SER A 426 5.19 13.28 12.09
N LEU A 427 4.55 13.93 11.12
CA LEU A 427 4.25 15.36 11.19
C LEU A 427 3.33 15.68 12.36
N ALA A 428 2.26 14.92 12.54
CA ALA A 428 1.31 15.10 13.66
C ALA A 428 1.98 14.96 15.02
N ASP A 429 2.91 14.03 15.17
CA ASP A 429 3.68 13.81 16.40
C ASP A 429 4.80 14.83 16.63
N ARG A 430 4.90 15.83 15.75
CA ARG A 430 5.99 16.81 15.80
C ARG A 430 7.37 16.09 15.83
N ALA A 431 7.49 14.97 15.12
CA ALA A 431 8.70 14.16 15.12
C ALA A 431 9.91 14.91 14.55
N TRP A 432 9.67 15.87 13.67
CA TRP A 432 10.69 16.65 13.01
C TRP A 432 10.93 17.95 13.79
N SER A 433 12.15 18.10 14.33
CA SER A 433 12.63 19.39 14.84
C SER A 433 12.87 20.37 13.68
N ARG A 434 13.05 21.63 13.98
CA ARG A 434 13.30 22.66 12.95
C ARG A 434 14.48 22.29 12.04
N ASP A 435 15.54 21.76 12.61
CA ASP A 435 16.78 21.45 11.90
C ASP A 435 16.65 20.12 11.14
N SER A 436 16.15 19.07 11.76
CA SER A 436 15.94 17.76 11.12
C SER A 436 14.84 17.79 10.04
N ALA A 437 13.84 18.67 10.16
CA ALA A 437 12.74 18.78 9.20
C ALA A 437 13.22 19.03 7.76
N VAL A 438 14.27 19.86 7.57
CA VAL A 438 14.79 20.15 6.22
C VAL A 438 15.36 18.91 5.57
N TYR A 439 16.10 18.08 6.30
CA TYR A 439 16.71 16.84 5.79
C TYR A 439 15.63 15.79 5.51
N ARG A 440 14.67 15.61 6.42
CA ARG A 440 13.59 14.65 6.27
C ARG A 440 12.62 15.01 5.15
N ILE A 441 12.25 16.28 5.02
CA ILE A 441 11.45 16.75 3.87
C ILE A 441 12.22 16.54 2.58
N THR A 442 13.54 16.77 2.54
CA THR A 442 14.34 16.42 1.36
C THR A 442 14.25 14.93 1.04
N GLY A 443 14.36 14.07 2.06
CA GLY A 443 14.19 12.62 1.89
C GLY A 443 12.82 12.23 1.35
N VAL A 444 11.76 12.79 1.92
CA VAL A 444 10.37 12.57 1.43
C VAL A 444 10.21 13.03 -0.01
N LEU A 445 10.73 14.21 -0.36
CA LEU A 445 10.71 14.72 -1.73
C LEU A 445 11.54 13.85 -2.69
N SER A 446 12.67 13.28 -2.21
CA SER A 446 13.48 12.36 -3.00
C SER A 446 12.73 11.05 -3.29
N VAL A 447 12.02 10.51 -2.30
CA VAL A 447 11.17 9.32 -2.48
C VAL A 447 10.03 9.62 -3.46
N ILE A 448 9.32 10.74 -3.28
CA ILE A 448 8.26 11.17 -4.21
C ILE A 448 8.83 11.41 -5.62
N GLY A 449 9.99 12.05 -5.73
CA GLY A 449 10.70 12.21 -7.01
C GLY A 449 11.03 10.86 -7.65
N GLY A 450 11.46 9.88 -6.85
CA GLY A 450 11.65 8.50 -7.28
C GLY A 450 10.39 7.87 -7.87
N TRP A 451 9.21 8.18 -7.34
CA TRP A 451 7.93 7.69 -7.88
C TRP A 451 7.65 8.20 -9.30
N PHE A 452 7.95 9.48 -9.56
CA PHE A 452 7.84 10.03 -10.93
C PHE A 452 8.88 9.42 -11.87
N ILE A 453 10.10 9.17 -11.38
CA ILE A 453 11.14 8.48 -12.15
C ILE A 453 10.69 7.05 -12.48
N THR A 454 10.09 6.32 -11.50
CA THR A 454 9.53 5.00 -11.74
C THR A 454 8.49 5.05 -12.87
N ALA A 455 7.50 5.94 -12.79
CA ALA A 455 6.47 6.07 -13.81
C ALA A 455 7.05 6.41 -15.18
N GLY A 456 7.98 7.38 -15.26
CA GLY A 456 8.63 7.78 -16.49
C GLY A 456 9.49 6.67 -17.10
N ALA A 457 10.32 5.99 -16.30
CA ALA A 457 11.16 4.89 -16.75
C ALA A 457 10.30 3.68 -17.19
N ALA A 458 9.29 3.31 -16.39
CA ALA A 458 8.36 2.24 -16.71
C ALA A 458 7.64 2.46 -18.05
N PHE A 459 7.27 3.70 -18.36
CA PHE A 459 6.62 4.05 -19.62
C PHE A 459 7.58 4.03 -20.81
N THR A 460 8.87 4.41 -20.62
CA THR A 460 9.81 4.67 -21.72
C THR A 460 10.69 3.47 -22.09
N ILE A 461 10.93 2.55 -21.15
CA ILE A 461 11.71 1.31 -21.40
C ILE A 461 10.85 0.27 -22.11
#